data_c38c2b4f32c82a47822c585c8f54c03e
#
_entry.id   c38c2b4f32c82a47822c585c8f54c03e
#
_cell.length_a   1.000
_cell.length_b   1.000
_cell.length_c   1.000
_cell.angle_alpha   90.00
_cell.angle_beta   90.00
_cell.angle_gamma   90.00
#
_symmetry.space_group_name_H-M   'P 1'
#
loop_
_entity.id
_entity.type
_entity.pdbx_description
1 polymer ?
#
loop_
_entity_poly.entity_id
_entity_poly.type
_entity_poly.pdbx_seq_one_letter_code
_entity_poly.pdbx_strand_id
1 'polypeptide(L)'
;MEIAGATAVADALDNGMSHDISRAEKAALPLVGILLLVVFGSVVAACMPLIVGGLSILGSLGILSILAGFSQVNVFAQAVVTLLGLGLAIDYGLFMVSRFREELDKGRSTEEAVATTTATAGQTVVFSAAMVAVALSGLFLFPQAFLKSVAYGSISAVGLAALLSVTVLPSIFGLSLIHI
;
A
#
# COMPACT_ATOMS: atom_id res chain seq x y z
N MET A 1 24.15 -35.51 8.02
CA MET A 1 24.89 -34.44 7.30
C MET A 1 24.03 -33.68 6.26
N GLU A 2 23.03 -34.29 5.65
CA GLU A 2 22.18 -33.65 4.61
C GLU A 2 21.21 -32.58 5.16
N ILE A 3 20.73 -32.71 6.40
CA ILE A 3 19.78 -31.75 6.99
C ILE A 3 20.44 -30.38 7.24
N ALA A 4 21.73 -30.36 7.60
CA ALA A 4 22.47 -29.12 7.78
C ALA A 4 22.74 -28.39 6.47
N GLY A 5 22.81 -29.09 5.35
CA GLY A 5 22.95 -28.50 4.03
C GLY A 5 21.64 -27.85 3.54
N ALA A 6 20.50 -28.48 3.77
CA ALA A 6 19.20 -27.97 3.34
C ALA A 6 18.80 -26.69 4.11
N THR A 7 19.06 -26.64 5.41
CA THR A 7 18.80 -25.40 6.21
C THR A 7 19.74 -24.28 5.82
N ALA A 8 21.01 -24.55 5.59
CA ALA A 8 21.98 -23.53 5.15
C ALA A 8 21.63 -22.97 3.75
N VAL A 9 21.12 -23.80 2.85
CA VAL A 9 20.65 -23.36 1.52
C VAL A 9 19.37 -22.55 1.66
N ALA A 10 18.42 -22.96 2.51
CA ALA A 10 17.20 -22.19 2.76
C ALA A 10 17.51 -20.82 3.37
N ASP A 11 18.38 -20.76 4.37
CA ASP A 11 18.83 -19.50 5.00
C ASP A 11 19.57 -18.59 4.01
N ALA A 12 20.39 -19.16 3.12
CA ALA A 12 21.10 -18.40 2.09
C ALA A 12 20.13 -17.83 1.03
N LEU A 13 19.09 -18.58 0.66
CA LEU A 13 18.04 -18.14 -0.25
C LEU A 13 17.18 -17.05 0.41
N ASP A 14 16.76 -17.21 1.65
CA ASP A 14 15.97 -16.22 2.38
C ASP A 14 16.75 -14.91 2.58
N ASN A 15 18.03 -14.98 2.93
CA ASN A 15 18.90 -13.81 3.07
C ASN A 15 19.17 -13.14 1.72
N GLY A 16 19.42 -13.91 0.66
CA GLY A 16 19.60 -13.39 -0.70
C GLY A 16 18.36 -12.66 -1.19
N MET A 17 17.19 -13.26 -1.01
CA MET A 17 15.92 -12.69 -1.42
C MET A 17 15.56 -11.42 -0.63
N SER A 18 15.75 -11.43 0.69
CA SER A 18 15.47 -10.25 1.52
C SER A 18 16.37 -9.07 1.15
N HIS A 19 17.63 -9.35 0.80
CA HIS A 19 18.59 -8.33 0.33
C HIS A 19 18.19 -7.77 -1.05
N ASP A 20 17.75 -8.62 -1.97
CA ASP A 20 17.33 -8.20 -3.31
C ASP A 20 16.01 -7.42 -3.26
N ILE A 21 15.05 -7.81 -2.43
CA ILE A 21 13.82 -7.07 -2.18
C ILE A 21 14.14 -5.68 -1.61
N SER A 22 14.98 -5.59 -0.59
CA SER A 22 15.40 -4.31 0.01
C SER A 22 16.12 -3.41 -0.99
N ARG A 23 16.89 -3.98 -1.92
CA ARG A 23 17.56 -3.23 -3.00
C ARG A 23 16.57 -2.70 -4.01
N ALA A 24 15.60 -3.53 -4.40
CA ALA A 24 14.53 -3.12 -5.32
C ALA A 24 13.66 -2.01 -4.70
N GLU A 25 13.29 -2.11 -3.43
CA GLU A 25 12.54 -1.09 -2.70
C GLU A 25 13.30 0.25 -2.62
N LYS A 26 14.59 0.20 -2.29
CA LYS A 26 15.44 1.40 -2.24
C LYS A 26 15.60 2.09 -3.59
N ALA A 27 15.51 1.37 -4.69
CA ALA A 27 15.54 1.93 -6.04
C ALA A 27 14.14 2.40 -6.48
N ALA A 28 13.09 1.66 -6.12
CA ALA A 28 11.72 1.97 -6.51
C ALA A 28 11.18 3.23 -5.82
N LEU A 29 11.44 3.41 -4.53
CA LEU A 29 10.94 4.56 -3.77
C LEU A 29 11.36 5.93 -4.35
N PRO A 30 12.65 6.20 -4.65
CA PRO A 30 13.03 7.47 -5.27
C PRO A 30 12.48 7.61 -6.68
N LEU A 31 12.43 6.52 -7.47
CA LEU A 31 11.86 6.55 -8.81
C LEU A 31 10.38 6.93 -8.78
N VAL A 32 9.61 6.31 -7.91
CA VAL A 32 8.20 6.63 -7.69
C VAL A 32 8.03 8.05 -7.17
N GLY A 33 8.87 8.49 -6.23
CA GLY A 33 8.87 9.85 -5.72
C GLY A 33 9.10 10.89 -6.82
N ILE A 34 10.07 10.66 -7.71
CA ILE A 34 10.34 11.53 -8.87
C ILE A 34 9.13 11.54 -9.82
N LEU A 35 8.57 10.36 -10.12
CA LEU A 35 7.39 10.24 -10.99
C LEU A 35 6.19 11.00 -10.43
N LEU A 36 5.90 10.85 -9.14
CA LEU A 36 4.84 11.59 -8.47
C LEU A 36 5.09 13.09 -8.47
N LEU A 37 6.36 13.51 -8.31
CA LEU A 37 6.75 14.91 -8.34
C LEU A 37 6.55 15.52 -9.75
N VAL A 38 6.86 14.76 -10.80
CA VAL A 38 6.61 15.17 -12.19
C VAL A 38 5.11 15.25 -12.47
N VAL A 39 4.34 14.27 -12.03
CA VAL A 39 2.87 14.21 -12.26
C VAL A 39 2.15 15.32 -11.51
N PHE A 40 2.50 15.55 -10.27
CA PHE A 40 1.81 16.54 -9.43
C PHE A 40 2.41 17.95 -9.51
N GLY A 41 3.66 18.10 -9.91
CA GLY A 41 4.35 19.39 -9.95
C GLY A 41 4.53 20.05 -8.56
N SER A 42 4.21 19.34 -7.47
CA SER A 42 4.28 19.82 -6.09
C SER A 42 4.85 18.74 -5.19
N VAL A 43 5.84 19.10 -4.37
CA VAL A 43 6.48 18.19 -3.41
C VAL A 43 5.46 17.72 -2.37
N VAL A 44 4.61 18.63 -1.88
CA VAL A 44 3.58 18.30 -0.88
C VAL A 44 2.61 17.26 -1.42
N ALA A 45 2.09 17.47 -2.63
CA ALA A 45 1.17 16.54 -3.26
C ALA A 45 1.81 15.18 -3.57
N ALA A 46 3.10 15.14 -3.94
CA ALA A 46 3.83 13.91 -4.19
C ALA A 46 4.12 13.12 -2.89
N CYS A 47 4.35 13.81 -1.78
CA CYS A 47 4.57 13.16 -0.49
C CYS A 47 3.31 12.50 0.10
N MET A 48 2.13 12.99 -0.21
CA MET A 48 0.87 12.47 0.36
C MET A 48 0.64 10.97 0.08
N PRO A 49 0.70 10.49 -1.16
CA PRO A 49 0.57 9.06 -1.44
C PRO A 49 1.70 8.21 -0.83
N LEU A 50 2.92 8.77 -0.74
CA LEU A 50 4.06 8.07 -0.12
C LEU A 50 3.88 7.88 1.39
N ILE A 51 3.32 8.87 2.08
CA ILE A 51 2.99 8.76 3.52
C ILE A 51 1.94 7.66 3.73
N VAL A 52 0.89 7.67 2.93
CA VAL A 52 -0.16 6.63 2.99
C VAL A 52 0.43 5.25 2.68
N GLY A 53 1.29 5.16 1.66
CA GLY A 53 1.98 3.93 1.30
C GLY A 53 2.85 3.39 2.43
N GLY A 54 3.67 4.25 3.04
CA GLY A 54 4.51 3.90 4.18
C GLY A 54 3.70 3.41 5.38
N LEU A 55 2.63 4.13 5.75
CA LEU A 55 1.71 3.73 6.82
C LEU A 55 0.99 2.41 6.51
N SER A 56 0.58 2.21 5.26
CA SER A 56 -0.06 0.96 4.81
C SER A 56 0.88 -0.23 4.93
N ILE A 57 2.14 -0.08 4.51
CA ILE A 57 3.15 -1.13 4.64
C ILE A 57 3.41 -1.45 6.11
N LEU A 58 3.69 -0.44 6.93
CA LEU A 58 3.95 -0.64 8.36
C LEU A 58 2.78 -1.32 9.07
N GLY A 59 1.55 -0.88 8.80
CA GLY A 59 0.35 -1.48 9.35
C GLY A 59 0.14 -2.93 8.90
N SER A 60 0.36 -3.21 7.61
CA SER A 60 0.18 -4.55 7.05
C SER A 60 1.25 -5.52 7.56
N LEU A 61 2.50 -5.07 7.67
CA LEU A 61 3.57 -5.86 8.27
C LEU A 61 3.31 -6.11 9.76
N GLY A 62 2.75 -5.11 10.47
CA GLY A 62 2.30 -5.28 11.85
C GLY A 62 1.23 -6.36 11.99
N ILE A 63 0.20 -6.35 11.14
CA ILE A 63 -0.83 -7.39 11.09
C ILE A 63 -0.21 -8.75 10.76
N LEU A 64 0.67 -8.81 9.76
CA LEU A 64 1.34 -10.02 9.35
C LEU A 64 2.22 -10.59 10.48
N SER A 65 2.87 -9.73 11.25
CA SER A 65 3.69 -10.09 12.41
C SER A 65 2.84 -10.70 13.54
N ILE A 66 1.64 -10.17 13.78
CA ILE A 66 0.69 -10.75 14.74
C ILE A 66 0.22 -12.13 14.25
N LEU A 67 -0.11 -12.24 12.97
CA LEU A 67 -0.52 -13.52 12.37
C LEU A 67 0.60 -14.57 12.39
N ALA A 68 1.86 -14.15 12.30
CA ALA A 68 3.02 -15.04 12.40
C ALA A 68 3.10 -15.77 13.76
N GLY A 69 2.52 -15.21 14.81
CA GLY A 69 2.39 -15.89 16.13
C GLY A 69 1.43 -17.08 16.12
N PHE A 70 0.52 -17.15 15.13
CA PHE A 70 -0.52 -18.20 15.05
C PHE A 70 -0.41 -19.07 13.79
N SER A 71 0.35 -18.64 12.78
CA SER A 71 0.50 -19.35 11.51
C SER A 71 1.88 -19.14 10.92
N GLN A 72 2.31 -20.09 10.07
CA GLN A 72 3.57 -19.93 9.33
C GLN A 72 3.43 -18.85 8.28
N VAL A 73 4.12 -17.73 8.47
CA VAL A 73 4.21 -16.64 7.48
C VAL A 73 5.47 -16.84 6.65
N ASN A 74 5.30 -16.85 5.34
CA ASN A 74 6.41 -17.01 4.40
C ASN A 74 6.99 -15.63 4.01
N VAL A 75 8.29 -15.58 3.75
CA VAL A 75 9.00 -14.36 3.30
C VAL A 75 8.39 -13.77 2.03
N PHE A 76 7.89 -14.61 1.13
CA PHE A 76 7.17 -14.15 -0.07
C PHE A 76 5.90 -13.36 0.26
N ALA A 77 5.18 -13.72 1.34
CA ALA A 77 4.01 -12.96 1.76
C ALA A 77 4.39 -11.53 2.14
N GLN A 78 5.53 -11.34 2.80
CA GLN A 78 6.05 -10.02 3.14
C GLN A 78 6.38 -9.20 1.89
N ALA A 79 7.05 -9.80 0.89
CA ALA A 79 7.36 -9.12 -0.37
C ALA A 79 6.09 -8.69 -1.12
N VAL A 80 5.08 -9.58 -1.21
CA VAL A 80 3.80 -9.26 -1.85
C VAL A 80 3.08 -8.14 -1.11
N VAL A 81 3.06 -8.16 0.23
CA VAL A 81 2.46 -7.10 1.05
C VAL A 81 3.11 -5.75 0.78
N THR A 82 4.44 -5.70 0.75
CA THR A 82 5.17 -4.44 0.51
C THR A 82 4.89 -3.90 -0.89
N LEU A 83 5.03 -4.74 -1.92
CA LEU A 83 4.82 -4.32 -3.31
C LEU A 83 3.37 -3.93 -3.59
N LEU A 84 2.42 -4.77 -3.16
CA LEU A 84 1.00 -4.52 -3.38
C LEU A 84 0.51 -3.34 -2.56
N GLY A 85 0.92 -3.26 -1.29
CA GLY A 85 0.55 -2.18 -0.37
C GLY A 85 1.07 -0.83 -0.87
N LEU A 86 2.33 -0.76 -1.32
CA LEU A 86 2.90 0.45 -1.87
C LEU A 86 2.21 0.85 -3.18
N GLY A 87 2.08 -0.10 -4.12
CA GLY A 87 1.47 0.16 -5.42
C GLY A 87 0.04 0.68 -5.29
N LEU A 88 -0.80 -0.02 -4.55
CA LEU A 88 -2.20 0.39 -4.36
C LEU A 88 -2.35 1.69 -3.57
N ALA A 89 -1.51 1.92 -2.55
CA ALA A 89 -1.55 3.18 -1.81
C ALA A 89 -1.17 4.37 -2.69
N ILE A 90 -0.22 4.19 -3.61
CA ILE A 90 0.16 5.21 -4.59
C ILE A 90 -0.98 5.45 -5.56
N ASP A 91 -1.57 4.39 -6.13
CA ASP A 91 -2.68 4.50 -7.09
C ASP A 91 -3.91 5.15 -6.45
N TYR A 92 -4.30 4.72 -5.25
CA TYR A 92 -5.41 5.31 -4.53
C TYR A 92 -5.11 6.77 -4.12
N GLY A 93 -3.88 7.03 -3.67
CA GLY A 93 -3.43 8.37 -3.35
C GLY A 93 -3.42 9.30 -4.55
N LEU A 94 -2.89 8.82 -5.69
CA LEU A 94 -2.89 9.55 -6.95
C LEU A 94 -4.32 9.94 -7.37
N PHE A 95 -5.23 8.98 -7.30
CA PHE A 95 -6.63 9.18 -7.67
C PHE A 95 -7.33 10.19 -6.75
N MET A 96 -7.12 10.10 -5.44
CA MET A 96 -7.68 11.04 -4.46
C MET A 96 -7.11 12.46 -4.64
N VAL A 97 -5.78 12.59 -4.76
CA VAL A 97 -5.12 13.90 -4.92
C VAL A 97 -5.52 14.55 -6.25
N SER A 98 -5.57 13.79 -7.34
CA SER A 98 -5.99 14.28 -8.65
C SER A 98 -7.44 14.80 -8.61
N ARG A 99 -8.34 14.04 -8.01
CA ARG A 99 -9.75 14.45 -7.86
C ARG A 99 -9.91 15.68 -6.99
N PHE A 100 -9.17 15.76 -5.90
CA PHE A 100 -9.18 16.93 -5.02
C PHE A 100 -8.73 18.20 -5.76
N ARG A 101 -7.66 18.13 -6.55
CA ARG A 101 -7.20 19.24 -7.37
C ARG A 101 -8.23 19.67 -8.42
N GLU A 102 -8.83 18.70 -9.10
CA GLU A 102 -9.91 18.99 -10.07
C GLU A 102 -11.06 19.77 -9.43
N GLU A 103 -11.42 19.46 -8.19
CA GLU A 103 -12.50 20.18 -7.51
C GLU A 103 -12.07 21.60 -7.08
N LEU A 104 -10.81 21.78 -6.68
CA LEU A 104 -10.26 23.13 -6.44
C LEU A 104 -10.19 23.98 -7.71
N ASP A 105 -9.79 23.39 -8.84
CA ASP A 105 -9.72 24.07 -10.13
C ASP A 105 -11.11 24.52 -10.64
N LYS A 106 -12.19 23.85 -10.21
CA LYS A 106 -13.58 24.25 -10.44
C LYS A 106 -14.01 25.45 -9.57
N GLY A 107 -13.13 25.96 -8.73
CA GLY A 107 -13.40 27.10 -7.85
C GLY A 107 -14.15 26.75 -6.56
N ARG A 108 -14.21 25.47 -6.17
CA ARG A 108 -14.80 25.06 -4.90
C ARG A 108 -13.88 25.44 -3.74
N SER A 109 -14.49 25.71 -2.58
CA SER A 109 -13.75 25.82 -1.33
C SER A 109 -13.03 24.51 -0.99
N THR A 110 -11.97 24.57 -0.22
CA THR A 110 -11.23 23.35 0.19
C THR A 110 -12.13 22.35 0.91
N GLU A 111 -13.01 22.83 1.77
CA GLU A 111 -13.96 21.98 2.51
C GLU A 111 -14.92 21.26 1.55
N GLU A 112 -15.48 21.94 0.57
CA GLU A 112 -16.34 21.37 -0.46
C GLU A 112 -15.57 20.39 -1.36
N ALA A 113 -14.32 20.73 -1.73
CA ALA A 113 -13.46 19.88 -2.53
C ALA A 113 -13.11 18.58 -1.80
N VAL A 114 -12.78 18.65 -0.51
CA VAL A 114 -12.54 17.46 0.34
C VAL A 114 -13.80 16.60 0.44
N ALA A 115 -14.93 17.21 0.75
CA ALA A 115 -16.20 16.47 0.88
C ALA A 115 -16.57 15.76 -0.42
N THR A 116 -16.48 16.47 -1.57
CA THR A 116 -16.80 15.92 -2.89
C THR A 116 -15.81 14.81 -3.29
N THR A 117 -14.52 15.02 -3.04
CA THR A 117 -13.48 14.01 -3.34
C THR A 117 -13.72 12.75 -2.54
N THR A 118 -13.98 12.87 -1.25
CA THR A 118 -14.25 11.72 -0.37
C THR A 118 -15.52 10.98 -0.80
N ALA A 119 -16.58 11.70 -1.14
CA ALA A 119 -17.85 11.12 -1.58
C ALA A 119 -17.76 10.43 -2.95
N THR A 120 -16.87 10.87 -3.84
CA THR A 120 -16.76 10.33 -5.22
C THR A 120 -15.56 9.40 -5.36
N ALA A 121 -14.36 9.94 -5.28
CA ALA A 121 -13.12 9.16 -5.42
C ALA A 121 -12.95 8.16 -4.27
N GLY A 122 -13.28 8.56 -3.03
CA GLY A 122 -13.22 7.67 -1.89
C GLY A 122 -14.12 6.45 -2.03
N GLN A 123 -15.33 6.62 -2.53
CA GLN A 123 -16.25 5.50 -2.81
C GLN A 123 -15.67 4.54 -3.85
N THR A 124 -15.05 5.08 -4.91
CA THR A 124 -14.39 4.27 -5.94
C THR A 124 -13.21 3.48 -5.38
N VAL A 125 -12.40 4.10 -4.52
CA VAL A 125 -11.27 3.44 -3.85
C VAL A 125 -11.77 2.28 -2.98
N VAL A 126 -12.78 2.50 -2.15
CA VAL A 126 -13.36 1.45 -1.28
C VAL A 126 -13.91 0.30 -2.12
N PHE A 127 -14.65 0.60 -3.18
CA PHE A 127 -15.20 -0.42 -4.06
C PHE A 127 -14.10 -1.23 -4.78
N SER A 128 -13.09 -0.56 -5.31
CA SER A 128 -11.94 -1.21 -5.94
C SER A 128 -11.20 -2.12 -4.95
N ALA A 129 -10.93 -1.62 -3.75
CA ALA A 129 -10.28 -2.40 -2.69
C ALA A 129 -11.10 -3.64 -2.29
N ALA A 130 -12.43 -3.50 -2.20
CA ALA A 130 -13.31 -4.62 -1.91
C ALA A 130 -13.25 -5.69 -3.01
N MET A 131 -13.25 -5.28 -4.28
CA MET A 131 -13.14 -6.21 -5.41
C MET A 131 -11.79 -6.96 -5.39
N VAL A 132 -10.70 -6.25 -5.14
CA VAL A 132 -9.36 -6.87 -5.04
C VAL A 132 -9.30 -7.82 -3.84
N ALA A 133 -9.85 -7.44 -2.68
CA ALA A 133 -9.90 -8.30 -1.50
C ALA A 133 -10.72 -9.58 -1.75
N VAL A 134 -11.86 -9.47 -2.45
CA VAL A 134 -12.66 -10.65 -2.86
C VAL A 134 -11.87 -11.55 -3.81
N ALA A 135 -11.18 -10.99 -4.79
CA ALA A 135 -10.34 -11.76 -5.70
C ALA A 135 -9.21 -12.50 -4.97
N LEU A 136 -8.53 -11.80 -4.05
CA LEU A 136 -7.45 -12.37 -3.22
C LEU A 136 -7.97 -13.43 -2.23
N SER A 137 -9.22 -13.33 -1.79
CA SER A 137 -9.82 -14.34 -0.90
C SER A 137 -9.95 -15.71 -1.57
N GLY A 138 -9.94 -15.77 -2.91
CA GLY A 138 -9.85 -17.01 -3.65
C GLY A 138 -8.61 -17.85 -3.32
N LEU A 139 -7.52 -17.23 -2.84
CA LEU A 139 -6.32 -17.94 -2.40
C LEU A 139 -6.56 -18.84 -1.17
N PHE A 140 -7.61 -18.56 -0.37
CA PHE A 140 -7.98 -19.41 0.76
C PHE A 140 -8.51 -20.79 0.37
N LEU A 141 -8.97 -20.96 -0.87
CA LEU A 141 -9.43 -22.23 -1.41
C LEU A 141 -8.30 -23.25 -1.54
N PHE A 142 -7.05 -22.77 -1.60
CA PHE A 142 -5.90 -23.64 -1.71
C PHE A 142 -5.42 -24.13 -0.33
N PRO A 143 -5.07 -25.42 -0.18
CA PRO A 143 -4.68 -25.97 1.12
C PRO A 143 -3.29 -25.54 1.59
N GLN A 144 -2.48 -24.93 0.71
CA GLN A 144 -1.09 -24.58 0.99
C GLN A 144 -1.02 -23.40 1.97
N ALA A 145 -0.27 -23.56 3.05
CA ALA A 145 -0.06 -22.54 4.07
C ALA A 145 0.55 -21.25 3.50
N PHE A 146 1.43 -21.40 2.50
CA PHE A 146 2.03 -20.29 1.76
C PHE A 146 0.97 -19.36 1.13
N LEU A 147 0.02 -19.91 0.36
CA LEU A 147 -1.02 -19.12 -0.32
C LEU A 147 -1.96 -18.44 0.69
N LYS A 148 -2.22 -19.08 1.82
CA LYS A 148 -3.01 -18.48 2.91
C LYS A 148 -2.29 -17.29 3.53
N SER A 149 -0.98 -17.39 3.78
CA SER A 149 -0.22 -16.26 4.31
C SER A 149 -0.15 -15.10 3.33
N VAL A 150 -0.01 -15.36 2.03
CA VAL A 150 -0.10 -14.33 0.98
C VAL A 150 -1.48 -13.68 0.97
N ALA A 151 -2.56 -14.47 1.08
CA ALA A 151 -3.93 -13.94 1.12
C ALA A 151 -4.15 -13.00 2.31
N TYR A 152 -3.79 -13.43 3.52
CA TYR A 152 -3.92 -12.60 4.72
C TYR A 152 -3.14 -11.29 4.60
N GLY A 153 -1.88 -11.36 4.19
CA GLY A 153 -1.03 -10.21 4.02
C GLY A 153 -1.56 -9.24 2.96
N SER A 154 -1.92 -9.77 1.79
CA SER A 154 -2.38 -8.96 0.67
C SER A 154 -3.73 -8.28 0.95
N ILE A 155 -4.70 -8.99 1.53
CA ILE A 155 -6.00 -8.43 1.90
C ILE A 155 -5.82 -7.33 2.96
N SER A 156 -4.94 -7.55 3.94
CA SER A 156 -4.62 -6.53 4.94
C SER A 156 -3.98 -5.29 4.31
N ALA A 157 -3.06 -5.47 3.37
CA ALA A 157 -2.41 -4.35 2.66
C ALA A 157 -3.41 -3.53 1.84
N VAL A 158 -4.27 -4.21 1.07
CA VAL A 158 -5.32 -3.57 0.27
C VAL A 158 -6.30 -2.80 1.14
N GLY A 159 -6.78 -3.44 2.22
CA GLY A 159 -7.72 -2.83 3.17
C GLY A 159 -7.14 -1.59 3.86
N LEU A 160 -5.89 -1.68 4.33
CA LEU A 160 -5.19 -0.54 4.95
C LEU A 160 -4.90 0.57 3.96
N ALA A 161 -4.45 0.25 2.74
CA ALA A 161 -4.20 1.24 1.71
C ALA A 161 -5.47 2.04 1.39
N ALA A 162 -6.61 1.36 1.21
CA ALA A 162 -7.89 2.00 0.97
C ALA A 162 -8.37 2.83 2.17
N LEU A 163 -8.32 2.26 3.37
CA LEU A 163 -8.75 2.92 4.59
C LEU A 163 -7.94 4.20 4.85
N LEU A 164 -6.61 4.12 4.74
CA LEU A 164 -5.73 5.27 4.93
C LEU A 164 -5.93 6.32 3.82
N SER A 165 -6.15 5.90 2.58
CA SER A 165 -6.42 6.81 1.47
C SER A 165 -7.74 7.58 1.65
N VAL A 166 -8.76 6.97 2.22
CA VAL A 166 -10.07 7.60 2.41
C VAL A 166 -10.16 8.40 3.73
N THR A 167 -9.29 8.12 4.70
CA THR A 167 -9.32 8.81 6.01
C THR A 167 -8.17 9.81 6.17
N VAL A 168 -6.94 9.37 5.94
CA VAL A 168 -5.74 10.19 6.19
C VAL A 168 -5.58 11.27 5.12
N LEU A 169 -5.77 10.94 3.82
CA LEU A 169 -5.61 11.93 2.76
C LEU A 169 -6.61 13.10 2.88
N PRO A 170 -7.92 12.89 3.06
CA PRO A 170 -8.85 13.99 3.28
C PRO A 170 -8.50 14.84 4.51
N SER A 171 -8.01 14.22 5.57
CA SER A 171 -7.56 14.95 6.76
C SER A 171 -6.34 15.83 6.47
N ILE A 172 -5.38 15.33 5.69
CA ILE A 172 -4.21 16.11 5.26
C ILE A 172 -4.64 17.23 4.30
N PHE A 173 -5.58 16.99 3.38
CA PHE A 173 -6.10 18.03 2.48
C PHE A 173 -6.71 19.20 3.27
N GLY A 174 -7.47 18.90 4.32
CA GLY A 174 -8.05 19.92 5.19
C GLY A 174 -7.00 20.72 5.97
N LEU A 175 -5.88 20.07 6.36
CA LEU A 175 -4.78 20.72 7.08
C LEU A 175 -3.82 21.47 6.15
N SER A 176 -3.71 21.05 4.90
CA SER A 176 -2.79 21.62 3.90
C SER A 176 -3.23 22.98 3.35
N LEU A 177 -4.27 23.57 3.91
CA LEU A 177 -4.79 24.91 3.57
C LEU A 177 -3.75 26.05 3.67
N ILE A 178 -2.55 25.78 4.16
CA ILE A 178 -1.56 26.82 4.42
C ILE A 178 -0.47 26.89 3.34
N HIS A 179 -0.33 25.91 2.44
CA HIS A 179 0.84 25.81 1.56
C HIS A 179 0.61 25.19 0.16
N ILE A 180 -0.59 25.27 -0.45
CA ILE A 180 -0.76 24.90 -1.87
C ILE A 180 -1.16 26.14 -2.67
#